data_126634260a38b2a21ce7c687680cbc3b
#
_entry.id   126634260a38b2a21ce7c687680cbc3b
#
_cell.length_a   1.000
_cell.length_b   1.000
_cell.length_c   1.000
_cell.angle_alpha   90.00
_cell.angle_beta   90.00
_cell.angle_gamma   90.00
#
_symmetry.space_group_name_H-M   'P 1'
#
loop_
_entity.id
_entity.type
_entity.pdbx_description
1 polymer ?
#
loop_
_entity_poly.entity_id
_entity_poly.type
_entity_poly.pdbx_seq_one_letter_code
_entity_poly.pdbx_strand_id
1 'polypeptide(L)'
;MSHLLERHPLRLGSGPGASGVVLLLLAATFLPTGAAFAQETGERTLDEIKTESIARSKAGMYPLIGLDPADVQEAFNSIHSKDPDEWAAGFSGVADRYMARAKAEEKTDPAQANTDYLRAWRLYYFGNWPYPLSAGKQRAAAKALEAFAAHGRLLDPPIEMVRIPFEGSEIHGYMRMPKNAPGPVPVVIAINGADSRKENMSDNFDAAISWGIGYLAVDTPGTGECPIKGSPTAERIYSRVIDYLLTRRDVDKDRIAAEGQSYGAYWAVKLAIVERARLRVVVAQSAGIDAGFQHPPSKEVLLRNREYLFGLQDVVLSLYEGTKNFDDLAALYPKLSLVNQGLIGKPTTPMLIIAGLKDTLVPISDTWLILSNGDVPKDAWINPQGGHLGRQTGVWPDPKIFRQVIIPYLARHLDVKPPKDLS
;
A
#
# COMPACT_ATOMS: atom_id res chain seq x y z
N MET A 1 -36.99 8.29 -52.70
CA MET A 1 -37.36 6.99 -53.27
C MET A 1 -37.62 6.06 -52.11
N SER A 2 -38.90 5.86 -51.94
CA SER A 2 -39.65 5.06 -50.98
C SER A 2 -39.62 3.58 -51.34
N HIS A 3 -39.66 2.73 -50.31
CA HIS A 3 -40.37 1.44 -50.23
C HIS A 3 -40.24 0.99 -48.75
N LEU A 4 -41.26 1.17 -47.95
CA LEU A 4 -42.49 0.43 -47.72
C LEU A 4 -42.28 -0.89 -46.96
N LEU A 5 -42.79 -0.84 -45.75
CA LEU A 5 -43.12 -1.91 -44.79
C LEU A 5 -44.14 -2.90 -45.33
N GLU A 6 -44.03 -4.18 -45.02
CA GLU A 6 -45.17 -5.08 -44.94
C GLU A 6 -45.15 -5.88 -43.62
N ARG A 7 -46.24 -5.73 -42.88
CA ARG A 7 -46.60 -6.53 -41.71
C ARG A 7 -47.51 -7.68 -42.14
N HIS A 8 -47.25 -8.88 -41.66
CA HIS A 8 -48.21 -9.98 -41.72
C HIS A 8 -48.62 -10.41 -40.28
N PRO A 9 -49.92 -10.58 -40.04
CA PRO A 9 -50.44 -11.03 -38.74
C PRO A 9 -50.60 -12.57 -38.68
N LEU A 10 -50.18 -13.20 -37.61
CA LEU A 10 -50.43 -14.60 -37.31
C LEU A 10 -51.80 -14.76 -36.67
N ARG A 11 -52.67 -15.61 -37.28
CA ARG A 11 -53.96 -16.04 -36.86
C ARG A 11 -53.89 -17.07 -35.72
N LEU A 12 -54.72 -16.89 -34.71
CA LEU A 12 -55.06 -17.87 -33.71
C LEU A 12 -56.00 -18.96 -34.31
N GLY A 13 -55.64 -20.22 -34.16
CA GLY A 13 -56.49 -21.40 -34.43
C GLY A 13 -56.81 -22.12 -33.13
N SER A 14 -58.10 -22.21 -32.82
CA SER A 14 -58.66 -22.96 -31.70
C SER A 14 -59.05 -24.41 -32.13
N GLY A 15 -58.77 -25.38 -31.29
CA GLY A 15 -59.35 -26.73 -31.40
C GLY A 15 -58.87 -27.68 -30.26
N PRO A 16 -59.79 -28.45 -29.65
CA PRO A 16 -59.53 -29.10 -28.35
C PRO A 16 -59.08 -30.59 -28.51
N GLY A 17 -58.26 -31.03 -27.62
CA GLY A 17 -57.85 -32.43 -27.50
C GLY A 17 -57.28 -32.73 -26.13
N ALA A 18 -58.12 -33.33 -25.28
CA ALA A 18 -57.73 -33.82 -23.97
C ALA A 18 -56.86 -35.07 -24.08
N SER A 19 -55.68 -35.06 -23.51
CA SER A 19 -54.94 -36.27 -23.13
C SER A 19 -54.12 -35.98 -21.90
N GLY A 20 -54.45 -36.64 -20.81
CA GLY A 20 -53.80 -36.49 -19.53
C GLY A 20 -52.35 -36.97 -19.58
N VAL A 21 -51.45 -36.12 -19.23
CA VAL A 21 -50.05 -36.46 -18.89
C VAL A 21 -49.92 -36.32 -17.39
N VAL A 22 -49.72 -37.46 -16.72
CA VAL A 22 -49.37 -37.55 -15.30
C VAL A 22 -47.96 -36.98 -15.17
N LEU A 23 -47.83 -35.78 -14.61
CA LEU A 23 -46.53 -35.23 -14.25
C LEU A 23 -46.11 -35.80 -12.90
N LEU A 24 -45.20 -36.78 -12.93
CA LEU A 24 -44.45 -37.18 -11.74
C LEU A 24 -43.54 -36.00 -11.32
N LEU A 25 -43.95 -35.28 -10.30
CA LEU A 25 -43.09 -34.34 -9.61
C LEU A 25 -42.07 -35.10 -8.77
N LEU A 26 -40.88 -35.35 -9.33
CA LEU A 26 -39.67 -35.67 -8.56
C LEU A 26 -39.31 -34.42 -7.77
N ALA A 27 -39.73 -34.33 -6.50
CA ALA A 27 -39.21 -33.38 -5.54
C ALA A 27 -37.74 -33.70 -5.26
N ALA A 28 -36.82 -33.14 -6.05
CA ALA A 28 -35.42 -33.09 -5.70
C ALA A 28 -35.31 -32.19 -4.48
N THR A 29 -35.23 -32.77 -3.29
CA THR A 29 -34.79 -32.04 -2.09
C THR A 29 -33.35 -31.61 -2.28
N PHE A 30 -33.15 -30.40 -2.81
CA PHE A 30 -31.91 -29.67 -2.65
C PHE A 30 -31.75 -29.41 -1.15
N LEU A 31 -31.00 -30.27 -0.46
CA LEU A 31 -30.38 -29.90 0.78
C LEU A 31 -29.39 -28.75 0.44
N PRO A 32 -29.55 -27.58 0.98
CA PRO A 32 -28.51 -26.57 0.87
C PRO A 32 -27.32 -27.12 1.69
N THR A 33 -26.27 -27.60 1.02
CA THR A 33 -24.94 -27.64 1.60
C THR A 33 -24.46 -26.20 1.71
N GLY A 34 -25.18 -25.42 2.50
CA GLY A 34 -24.71 -24.18 3.06
C GLY A 34 -23.61 -24.56 4.05
N ALA A 35 -22.36 -24.64 3.60
CA ALA A 35 -21.30 -24.23 4.46
C ALA A 35 -21.66 -22.79 4.83
N ALA A 36 -22.35 -22.63 5.96
CA ALA A 36 -22.51 -21.35 6.62
C ALA A 36 -21.07 -20.88 6.86
N PHE A 37 -20.60 -19.97 6.01
CA PHE A 37 -19.55 -19.05 6.45
C PHE A 37 -20.13 -18.40 7.69
N ALA A 38 -19.78 -18.94 8.85
CA ALA A 38 -20.01 -18.27 10.11
C ALA A 38 -19.40 -16.89 9.91
N GLN A 39 -20.24 -15.88 9.83
CA GLN A 39 -19.81 -14.49 9.71
C GLN A 39 -19.06 -14.23 11.02
N GLU A 40 -17.73 -14.28 10.96
CA GLU A 40 -16.87 -14.01 12.09
C GLU A 40 -17.17 -12.62 12.60
N THR A 41 -17.85 -12.54 13.76
CA THR A 41 -18.54 -11.34 14.25
C THR A 41 -17.68 -10.47 15.15
N GLY A 42 -16.33 -10.65 15.17
CA GLY A 42 -15.46 -9.94 16.11
C GLY A 42 -14.02 -9.72 15.63
N GLU A 43 -13.22 -9.14 16.50
CA GLU A 43 -11.77 -9.04 16.35
C GLU A 43 -11.13 -10.44 16.31
N ARG A 44 -10.05 -10.61 15.52
CA ARG A 44 -9.29 -11.88 15.50
C ARG A 44 -8.78 -12.24 16.89
N THR A 45 -8.87 -13.51 17.24
CA THR A 45 -8.19 -14.10 18.37
C THR A 45 -6.67 -14.15 18.15
N LEU A 46 -5.88 -14.38 19.19
CA LEU A 46 -4.43 -14.55 19.06
C LEU A 46 -4.08 -15.71 18.10
N ASP A 47 -4.77 -16.83 18.20
CA ASP A 47 -4.51 -18.02 17.38
C ASP A 47 -4.84 -17.78 15.90
N GLU A 48 -5.92 -17.05 15.61
CA GLU A 48 -6.24 -16.62 14.24
C GLU A 48 -5.17 -15.67 13.70
N ILE A 49 -4.66 -14.73 14.51
CA ILE A 49 -3.58 -13.82 14.11
C ILE A 49 -2.30 -14.61 13.81
N LYS A 50 -1.91 -15.55 14.67
CA LYS A 50 -0.75 -16.43 14.46
C LYS A 50 -0.88 -17.25 13.18
N THR A 51 -2.02 -17.92 13.00
CA THR A 51 -2.31 -18.75 11.81
C THR A 51 -2.24 -17.93 10.53
N GLU A 52 -2.91 -16.78 10.49
CA GLU A 52 -2.91 -15.89 9.34
C GLU A 52 -1.52 -15.30 9.06
N SER A 53 -0.75 -14.94 10.10
CA SER A 53 0.61 -14.44 9.94
C SER A 53 1.54 -15.47 9.32
N ILE A 54 1.47 -16.73 9.76
CA ILE A 54 2.26 -17.83 9.17
C ILE A 54 1.84 -18.07 7.72
N ALA A 55 0.55 -18.02 7.42
CA ALA A 55 0.06 -18.14 6.05
C ALA A 55 0.58 -17.00 5.15
N ARG A 56 0.54 -15.76 5.63
CA ARG A 56 1.06 -14.59 4.91
C ARG A 56 2.58 -14.65 4.71
N SER A 57 3.36 -15.08 5.71
CA SER A 57 4.81 -15.23 5.53
C SER A 57 5.15 -16.26 4.46
N LYS A 58 4.46 -17.41 4.43
CA LYS A 58 4.61 -18.43 3.38
C LYS A 58 4.24 -17.92 1.99
N ALA A 59 3.23 -17.07 1.91
CA ALA A 59 2.75 -16.48 0.66
C ALA A 59 3.51 -15.21 0.23
N GLY A 60 4.47 -14.71 1.02
CA GLY A 60 5.14 -13.44 0.77
C GLY A 60 4.20 -12.24 0.78
N MET A 61 3.18 -12.25 1.63
CA MET A 61 2.17 -11.20 1.71
C MET A 61 2.46 -10.20 2.83
N TYR A 62 2.11 -8.94 2.57
CA TYR A 62 2.19 -7.87 3.56
C TYR A 62 1.34 -8.19 4.83
N PRO A 63 1.80 -7.87 6.04
CA PRO A 63 3.05 -7.17 6.39
C PRO A 63 4.28 -8.08 6.57
N LEU A 64 4.22 -9.36 6.18
CA LEU A 64 5.25 -10.36 6.39
C LEU A 64 6.08 -10.65 5.11
N ILE A 65 6.15 -9.72 4.17
CA ILE A 65 6.97 -9.86 2.96
C ILE A 65 8.43 -10.11 3.35
N GLY A 66 8.99 -11.22 2.83
CA GLY A 66 10.39 -11.60 3.05
C GLY A 66 10.74 -12.03 4.48
N LEU A 67 9.77 -12.23 5.36
CA LEU A 67 9.95 -12.91 6.64
C LEU A 67 9.95 -14.42 6.42
N ASP A 68 10.97 -15.11 6.98
CA ASP A 68 11.03 -16.56 6.98
C ASP A 68 9.91 -17.13 7.88
N PRO A 69 9.07 -18.06 7.38
CA PRO A 69 8.01 -18.67 8.19
C PRO A 69 8.52 -19.36 9.47
N ALA A 70 9.76 -19.87 9.46
CA ALA A 70 10.36 -20.49 10.64
C ALA A 70 10.67 -19.45 11.74
N ASP A 71 11.21 -18.28 11.35
CA ASP A 71 11.46 -17.17 12.27
C ASP A 71 10.14 -16.64 12.87
N VAL A 72 9.10 -16.55 12.05
CA VAL A 72 7.74 -16.13 12.50
C VAL A 72 7.16 -17.13 13.49
N GLN A 73 7.27 -18.43 13.21
CA GLN A 73 6.82 -19.47 14.12
C GLN A 73 7.61 -19.45 15.44
N GLU A 74 8.92 -19.26 15.37
CA GLU A 74 9.77 -19.18 16.57
C GLU A 74 9.37 -18.00 17.45
N ALA A 75 9.16 -16.80 16.87
CA ALA A 75 8.70 -15.64 17.62
C ALA A 75 7.36 -15.91 18.32
N PHE A 76 6.42 -16.59 17.62
CA PHE A 76 5.13 -16.93 18.19
C PHE A 76 5.15 -17.95 19.32
N ASN A 77 6.21 -18.75 19.45
CA ASN A 77 6.35 -19.70 20.57
C ASN A 77 6.46 -18.99 21.93
N SER A 78 6.92 -17.74 21.95
CA SER A 78 7.05 -16.91 23.15
C SER A 78 5.92 -15.90 23.36
N ILE A 79 4.91 -15.87 22.48
CA ILE A 79 3.78 -14.93 22.55
C ILE A 79 2.52 -15.69 22.97
N HIS A 80 1.94 -15.33 24.12
CA HIS A 80 0.79 -16.03 24.72
C HIS A 80 -0.45 -15.14 24.87
N SER A 81 -0.31 -13.83 24.59
CA SER A 81 -1.40 -12.84 24.65
C SER A 81 -1.33 -11.83 23.51
N LYS A 82 -2.33 -10.95 23.41
CA LYS A 82 -2.29 -9.80 22.50
C LYS A 82 -1.61 -8.58 23.12
N ASP A 83 -0.89 -8.76 24.24
CA ASP A 83 -0.12 -7.68 24.85
C ASP A 83 0.93 -7.16 23.86
N PRO A 84 0.97 -5.84 23.59
CA PRO A 84 1.86 -5.27 22.59
C PRO A 84 3.34 -5.35 22.94
N ASP A 85 3.69 -5.39 24.24
CA ASP A 85 5.09 -5.52 24.67
C ASP A 85 5.57 -6.98 24.58
N GLU A 86 4.70 -7.96 24.88
CA GLU A 86 4.97 -9.38 24.66
C GLU A 86 5.16 -9.68 23.16
N TRP A 87 4.31 -9.10 22.32
CA TRP A 87 4.44 -9.18 20.87
C TRP A 87 5.80 -8.65 20.39
N ALA A 88 6.15 -7.44 20.81
CA ALA A 88 7.42 -6.82 20.46
C ALA A 88 8.62 -7.62 20.96
N ALA A 89 8.56 -8.18 22.17
CA ALA A 89 9.62 -8.99 22.77
C ALA A 89 9.84 -10.30 21.98
N GLY A 90 8.77 -10.99 21.60
CA GLY A 90 8.85 -12.25 20.84
C GLY A 90 9.58 -12.06 19.51
N PHE A 91 9.19 -11.10 18.70
CA PHE A 91 9.85 -10.81 17.43
C PHE A 91 11.25 -10.22 17.59
N SER A 92 11.45 -9.34 18.59
CA SER A 92 12.77 -8.77 18.87
C SER A 92 13.78 -9.82 19.32
N GLY A 93 13.38 -10.85 20.08
CA GLY A 93 14.27 -11.92 20.52
C GLY A 93 14.87 -12.71 19.34
N VAL A 94 14.07 -12.98 18.31
CA VAL A 94 14.57 -13.61 17.07
C VAL A 94 15.45 -12.63 16.28
N ALA A 95 15.04 -11.37 16.17
CA ALA A 95 15.76 -10.34 15.45
C ALA A 95 17.14 -10.04 16.05
N ASP A 96 17.25 -10.01 17.39
CA ASP A 96 18.48 -9.71 18.13
C ASP A 96 19.61 -10.70 17.78
N ARG A 97 19.30 -11.97 17.47
CA ARG A 97 20.28 -12.96 17.04
C ARG A 97 20.87 -12.63 15.66
N TYR A 98 20.02 -12.27 14.70
CA TYR A 98 20.47 -11.84 13.38
C TYR A 98 21.28 -10.55 13.46
N MET A 99 20.83 -9.59 14.27
CA MET A 99 21.55 -8.33 14.49
C MET A 99 22.94 -8.55 15.08
N ALA A 100 23.07 -9.46 16.08
CA ALA A 100 24.33 -9.79 16.70
C ALA A 100 25.28 -10.48 15.73
N ARG A 101 24.79 -11.45 14.94
CA ARG A 101 25.58 -12.14 13.92
C ARG A 101 26.05 -11.17 12.83
N ALA A 102 25.16 -10.35 12.32
CA ALA A 102 25.50 -9.34 11.31
C ALA A 102 26.64 -8.41 11.79
N LYS A 103 26.54 -7.90 13.03
CA LYS A 103 27.61 -7.06 13.63
C LYS A 103 28.95 -7.78 13.76
N ALA A 104 28.94 -9.07 14.11
CA ALA A 104 30.17 -9.86 14.25
C ALA A 104 30.84 -10.15 12.90
N GLU A 105 30.04 -10.40 11.86
CA GLU A 105 30.50 -10.85 10.56
C GLU A 105 30.70 -9.71 9.55
N GLU A 106 30.26 -8.47 9.83
CA GLU A 106 30.23 -7.37 8.87
C GLU A 106 31.56 -7.12 8.15
N LYS A 107 32.70 -7.32 8.84
CA LYS A 107 34.03 -7.10 8.25
C LYS A 107 34.54 -8.30 7.47
N THR A 108 34.13 -9.51 7.81
CA THR A 108 34.62 -10.76 7.23
C THR A 108 33.73 -11.30 6.14
N ASP A 109 32.42 -11.11 6.25
CA ASP A 109 31.42 -11.46 5.24
C ASP A 109 30.31 -10.40 5.19
N PRO A 110 30.56 -9.26 4.51
CA PRO A 110 29.61 -8.16 4.42
C PRO A 110 28.33 -8.55 3.67
N ALA A 111 28.35 -9.55 2.80
CA ALA A 111 27.17 -10.01 2.06
C ALA A 111 26.21 -10.78 2.99
N GLN A 112 26.75 -11.69 3.82
CA GLN A 112 25.95 -12.39 4.82
C GLN A 112 25.45 -11.43 5.90
N ALA A 113 26.31 -10.51 6.37
CA ALA A 113 25.92 -9.49 7.34
C ALA A 113 24.77 -8.61 6.80
N ASN A 114 24.81 -8.23 5.52
CA ASN A 114 23.74 -7.48 4.88
C ASN A 114 22.42 -8.25 4.88
N THR A 115 22.45 -9.54 4.56
CA THR A 115 21.28 -10.43 4.61
C THR A 115 20.70 -10.49 6.02
N ASP A 116 21.55 -10.61 7.04
CA ASP A 116 21.12 -10.70 8.44
C ASP A 116 20.57 -9.37 8.98
N TYR A 117 21.15 -8.22 8.59
CA TYR A 117 20.57 -6.91 8.92
C TYR A 117 19.17 -6.75 8.32
N LEU A 118 18.97 -7.20 7.08
CA LEU A 118 17.65 -7.16 6.44
C LEU A 118 16.63 -8.07 7.14
N ARG A 119 17.04 -9.28 7.57
CA ARG A 119 16.20 -10.19 8.36
C ARG A 119 15.86 -9.59 9.73
N ALA A 120 16.85 -9.03 10.42
CA ALA A 120 16.65 -8.35 11.69
C ALA A 120 15.66 -7.19 11.56
N TRP A 121 15.84 -6.33 10.54
CA TRP A 121 14.93 -5.23 10.27
C TRP A 121 13.47 -5.71 10.10
N ARG A 122 13.23 -6.71 9.27
CA ARG A 122 11.87 -7.23 9.01
C ARG A 122 11.21 -7.78 10.26
N LEU A 123 11.95 -8.49 11.11
CA LEU A 123 11.46 -9.01 12.37
C LEU A 123 11.16 -7.90 13.38
N TYR A 124 12.06 -6.93 13.57
CA TYR A 124 11.80 -5.76 14.41
C TYR A 124 10.63 -4.94 13.89
N TYR A 125 10.52 -4.78 12.55
CA TYR A 125 9.38 -4.09 11.94
C TYR A 125 8.07 -4.78 12.27
N PHE A 126 7.97 -6.09 12.12
CA PHE A 126 6.74 -6.82 12.48
C PHE A 126 6.51 -6.85 14.00
N GLY A 127 7.56 -6.82 14.79
CA GLY A 127 7.49 -6.63 16.25
C GLY A 127 6.87 -5.30 16.68
N ASN A 128 7.07 -4.22 15.91
CA ASN A 128 6.43 -2.93 16.18
C ASN A 128 5.14 -2.67 15.39
N TRP A 129 4.82 -3.50 14.40
CA TRP A 129 3.64 -3.36 13.55
C TRP A 129 2.33 -3.58 14.35
N PRO A 130 1.21 -2.93 14.00
CA PRO A 130 1.08 -1.94 12.91
C PRO A 130 1.50 -0.52 13.34
N TYR A 131 1.54 -0.24 14.64
CA TYR A 131 1.89 1.05 15.19
C TYR A 131 2.62 0.90 16.54
N PRO A 132 3.66 1.69 16.84
CA PRO A 132 4.47 1.55 18.04
C PRO A 132 3.81 2.20 19.28
N LEU A 133 2.64 1.70 19.70
CA LEU A 133 1.84 2.24 20.81
C LEU A 133 2.45 2.00 22.20
N SER A 134 3.24 0.94 22.38
CA SER A 134 3.81 0.56 23.69
C SER A 134 5.31 0.81 23.75
N ALA A 135 5.86 0.80 24.96
CA ALA A 135 7.30 0.98 25.16
C ALA A 135 8.14 -0.13 24.47
N GLY A 136 7.67 -1.37 24.49
CA GLY A 136 8.31 -2.48 23.77
C GLY A 136 8.31 -2.29 22.28
N LYS A 137 7.17 -1.91 21.72
CA LYS A 137 7.05 -1.61 20.27
C LYS A 137 7.90 -0.41 19.87
N GLN A 138 8.01 0.64 20.68
CA GLN A 138 8.90 1.76 20.43
C GLN A 138 10.38 1.34 20.39
N ARG A 139 10.80 0.45 21.34
CA ARG A 139 12.17 -0.12 21.30
C ARG A 139 12.40 -0.96 20.04
N ALA A 140 11.42 -1.79 19.65
CA ALA A 140 11.51 -2.56 18.41
C ALA A 140 11.60 -1.65 17.17
N ALA A 141 10.84 -0.55 17.13
CA ALA A 141 10.92 0.44 16.05
C ALA A 141 12.32 1.09 15.96
N ALA A 142 12.91 1.48 17.10
CA ALA A 142 14.27 2.04 17.12
C ALA A 142 15.32 1.03 16.60
N LYS A 143 15.22 -0.23 17.03
CA LYS A 143 16.09 -1.32 16.52
C LYS A 143 15.87 -1.61 15.04
N ALA A 144 14.63 -1.49 14.55
CA ALA A 144 14.33 -1.63 13.13
C ALA A 144 15.07 -0.55 12.30
N LEU A 145 15.05 0.70 12.72
CA LEU A 145 15.78 1.80 12.06
C LEU A 145 17.30 1.54 12.06
N GLU A 146 17.87 1.06 13.17
CA GLU A 146 19.29 0.71 13.26
C GLU A 146 19.66 -0.40 12.27
N ALA A 147 18.89 -1.49 12.25
CA ALA A 147 19.11 -2.61 11.35
C ALA A 147 18.98 -2.20 9.87
N PHE A 148 17.96 -1.38 9.54
CA PHE A 148 17.77 -0.89 8.18
C PHE A 148 18.91 0.03 7.72
N ALA A 149 19.37 0.93 8.58
CA ALA A 149 20.49 1.80 8.26
C ALA A 149 21.79 1.00 8.00
N ALA A 150 22.01 -0.05 8.79
CA ALA A 150 23.17 -0.96 8.57
C ALA A 150 23.03 -1.73 7.25
N HIS A 151 21.86 -2.27 6.94
CA HIS A 151 21.56 -2.90 5.65
C HIS A 151 21.81 -1.94 4.49
N GLY A 152 21.20 -0.75 4.54
CA GLY A 152 21.29 0.23 3.44
C GLY A 152 22.71 0.70 3.13
N ARG A 153 23.57 0.79 4.16
CA ARG A 153 24.98 1.16 4.01
C ARG A 153 25.80 0.11 3.23
N LEU A 154 25.42 -1.17 3.33
CA LEU A 154 26.13 -2.29 2.68
C LEU A 154 25.62 -2.58 1.26
N LEU A 155 24.61 -1.87 0.77
CA LEU A 155 24.14 -2.00 -0.62
C LEU A 155 25.09 -1.30 -1.59
N ASP A 156 25.03 -1.68 -2.87
CA ASP A 156 25.76 -1.02 -3.96
C ASP A 156 24.77 -0.63 -5.10
N PRO A 157 24.51 0.65 -5.36
CA PRO A 157 24.88 1.81 -4.54
C PRO A 157 24.20 1.79 -3.16
N PRO A 158 24.82 2.41 -2.13
CA PRO A 158 24.22 2.46 -0.80
C PRO A 158 22.97 3.35 -0.79
N ILE A 159 22.12 3.15 0.22
CA ILE A 159 20.99 4.05 0.51
C ILE A 159 21.55 5.33 1.16
N GLU A 160 21.24 6.48 0.57
CA GLU A 160 21.48 7.80 1.15
C GLU A 160 20.36 8.13 2.13
N MET A 161 20.71 8.43 3.39
CA MET A 161 19.76 8.99 4.36
C MET A 161 19.65 10.49 4.11
N VAL A 162 18.50 10.93 3.66
CA VAL A 162 18.21 12.34 3.36
C VAL A 162 17.52 12.99 4.55
N ARG A 163 17.96 14.22 4.90
CA ARG A 163 17.36 15.06 5.92
C ARG A 163 16.99 16.41 5.31
N ILE A 164 15.71 16.73 5.30
CA ILE A 164 15.18 17.92 4.66
C ILE A 164 14.59 18.83 5.74
N PRO A 165 15.11 20.04 5.96
CA PRO A 165 14.55 20.97 6.94
C PRO A 165 13.08 21.31 6.65
N PHE A 166 12.23 21.21 7.67
CA PHE A 166 10.79 21.40 7.56
C PHE A 166 10.18 21.91 8.88
N GLU A 167 9.65 23.13 8.88
CA GLU A 167 8.87 23.75 10.00
C GLU A 167 9.52 23.57 11.40
N GLY A 168 10.81 23.79 11.51
CA GLY A 168 11.56 23.63 12.78
C GLY A 168 11.93 22.20 13.14
N SER A 169 11.64 21.24 12.26
CA SER A 169 12.01 19.84 12.33
C SER A 169 12.68 19.38 11.03
N GLU A 170 12.78 18.08 10.78
CA GLU A 170 13.32 17.50 9.56
C GLU A 170 12.39 16.42 9.00
N ILE A 171 12.32 16.32 7.68
CA ILE A 171 11.77 15.17 6.96
C ILE A 171 12.92 14.19 6.75
N HIS A 172 12.77 12.97 7.21
CA HIS A 172 13.73 11.90 6.96
C HIS A 172 13.28 11.07 5.77
N GLY A 173 14.20 10.84 4.82
CA GLY A 173 13.95 10.00 3.65
C GLY A 173 15.12 9.06 3.37
N TYR A 174 14.83 8.02 2.63
CA TYR A 174 15.82 7.10 2.08
C TYR A 174 15.84 7.25 0.57
N MET A 175 17.01 7.65 0.04
CA MET A 175 17.20 7.86 -1.39
C MET A 175 18.20 6.87 -1.94
N ARG A 176 17.90 6.33 -3.11
CA ARG A 176 18.86 5.51 -3.84
C ARG A 176 18.86 5.92 -5.31
N MET A 177 20.05 6.18 -5.83
CA MET A 177 20.27 6.68 -7.18
C MET A 177 20.99 5.65 -8.03
N PRO A 178 20.69 5.57 -9.34
CA PRO A 178 21.44 4.73 -10.26
C PRO A 178 22.94 5.07 -10.26
N LYS A 179 23.78 4.04 -10.22
CA LYS A 179 25.24 4.21 -10.26
C LYS A 179 25.69 4.55 -11.69
N ASN A 180 26.66 5.45 -11.79
CA ASN A 180 27.26 5.83 -13.09
C ASN A 180 26.28 6.36 -14.14
N ALA A 181 25.23 7.03 -13.72
CA ALA A 181 24.33 7.69 -14.68
C ALA A 181 25.08 8.74 -15.49
N PRO A 182 24.87 8.84 -16.82
CA PRO A 182 25.58 9.79 -17.69
C PRO A 182 25.17 11.26 -17.46
N GLY A 183 24.17 11.51 -16.64
CA GLY A 183 23.62 12.82 -16.33
C GLY A 183 22.55 12.75 -15.25
N PRO A 184 21.80 13.84 -15.03
CA PRO A 184 20.69 13.87 -14.08
C PRO A 184 19.64 12.81 -14.43
N VAL A 185 19.11 12.11 -13.42
CA VAL A 185 18.14 11.02 -13.58
C VAL A 185 16.76 11.40 -13.08
N PRO A 186 15.69 10.82 -13.64
CA PRO A 186 14.36 10.97 -13.09
C PRO A 186 14.27 10.38 -11.68
N VAL A 187 13.44 10.95 -10.83
CA VAL A 187 13.26 10.49 -9.43
C VAL A 187 11.79 10.30 -9.12
N VAL A 188 11.46 9.18 -8.47
CA VAL A 188 10.15 8.88 -7.92
C VAL A 188 10.16 9.12 -6.41
N ILE A 189 9.21 9.94 -5.93
CA ILE A 189 8.88 10.07 -4.51
C ILE A 189 7.94 8.93 -4.14
N ALA A 190 8.38 8.03 -3.27
CA ALA A 190 7.61 6.89 -2.82
C ALA A 190 6.97 7.16 -1.46
N ILE A 191 5.65 6.99 -1.40
CA ILE A 191 4.80 7.37 -0.27
C ILE A 191 4.13 6.12 0.28
N ASN A 192 4.49 5.74 1.51
CA ASN A 192 3.99 4.53 2.17
C ASN A 192 2.52 4.63 2.61
N GLY A 193 1.90 3.49 2.91
CA GLY A 193 0.55 3.39 3.48
C GLY A 193 0.49 3.75 4.96
N ALA A 194 -0.69 3.59 5.55
CA ALA A 194 -0.98 3.99 6.93
C ALA A 194 -0.20 3.21 8.01
N ASP A 195 0.10 1.96 7.75
CA ASP A 195 0.72 1.00 8.68
C ASP A 195 2.10 0.52 8.22
N SER A 196 2.57 1.04 7.09
CA SER A 196 3.93 0.84 6.58
C SER A 196 4.82 2.06 6.87
N ARG A 197 6.09 1.96 6.52
CA ARG A 197 7.11 2.98 6.72
C ARG A 197 7.90 3.15 5.44
N LYS A 198 8.66 4.25 5.33
CA LYS A 198 9.55 4.50 4.20
C LYS A 198 10.52 3.35 3.93
N GLU A 199 10.92 2.60 4.97
CA GLU A 199 11.75 1.40 4.85
C GLU A 199 11.09 0.32 3.99
N ASN A 200 9.77 0.15 4.08
CA ASN A 200 9.04 -0.85 3.29
C ASN A 200 9.04 -0.50 1.79
N MET A 201 9.15 0.78 1.43
CA MET A 201 9.24 1.20 0.03
C MET A 201 10.57 0.82 -0.61
N SER A 202 11.60 0.52 0.22
CA SER A 202 12.94 0.13 -0.26
C SER A 202 12.96 -1.22 -1.00
N ASP A 203 11.99 -2.10 -0.81
CA ASP A 203 11.85 -3.34 -1.57
C ASP A 203 11.74 -3.09 -3.09
N ASN A 204 11.39 -1.86 -3.48
CA ASN A 204 11.27 -1.40 -4.86
C ASN A 204 12.54 -0.75 -5.41
N PHE A 205 13.52 -0.40 -4.56
CA PHE A 205 14.71 0.36 -4.98
C PHE A 205 15.53 -0.33 -6.06
N ASP A 206 15.83 -1.62 -5.91
CA ASP A 206 16.63 -2.37 -6.91
C ASP A 206 15.94 -2.37 -8.28
N ALA A 207 14.63 -2.55 -8.31
CA ALA A 207 13.89 -2.54 -9.55
C ALA A 207 13.91 -1.13 -10.19
N ALA A 208 13.72 -0.06 -9.42
CA ALA A 208 13.75 1.31 -9.94
C ALA A 208 15.12 1.70 -10.49
N ILE A 209 16.20 1.48 -9.72
CA ILE A 209 17.55 1.84 -10.16
C ILE A 209 18.03 1.01 -11.35
N SER A 210 17.59 -0.26 -11.50
CA SER A 210 17.89 -1.07 -12.68
C SER A 210 17.32 -0.49 -13.98
N TRP A 211 16.25 0.30 -13.88
CA TRP A 211 15.68 1.06 -14.99
C TRP A 211 16.29 2.46 -15.14
N GLY A 212 17.26 2.84 -14.31
CA GLY A 212 17.85 4.18 -14.35
C GLY A 212 17.00 5.26 -13.69
N ILE A 213 16.09 4.88 -12.78
CA ILE A 213 15.20 5.77 -12.04
C ILE A 213 15.68 5.85 -10.58
N GLY A 214 15.95 7.05 -10.09
CA GLY A 214 16.19 7.30 -8.67
C GLY A 214 14.88 7.17 -7.87
N TYR A 215 15.00 6.77 -6.62
CA TYR A 215 13.84 6.51 -5.77
C TYR A 215 14.05 7.12 -4.38
N LEU A 216 13.14 7.97 -3.94
CA LEU A 216 13.17 8.63 -2.62
C LEU A 216 11.93 8.23 -1.83
N ALA A 217 12.12 7.39 -0.82
CA ALA A 217 11.05 6.98 0.10
C ALA A 217 10.95 7.96 1.28
N VAL A 218 9.73 8.41 1.57
CA VAL A 218 9.41 9.29 2.70
C VAL A 218 8.18 8.79 3.43
N ASP A 219 8.13 9.00 4.75
CA ASP A 219 7.00 8.59 5.57
C ASP A 219 5.76 9.46 5.31
N THR A 220 4.62 8.82 5.28
CA THR A 220 3.30 9.46 5.21
C THR A 220 2.99 10.22 6.50
N PRO A 221 2.30 11.38 6.45
CA PRO A 221 1.87 12.11 7.63
C PRO A 221 1.18 11.22 8.67
N GLY A 222 1.71 11.21 9.88
CA GLY A 222 1.25 10.36 11.00
C GLY A 222 1.92 9.00 11.09
N THR A 223 2.86 8.65 10.19
CA THR A 223 3.60 7.38 10.24
C THR A 223 5.10 7.61 10.43
N GLY A 224 5.81 6.56 10.85
CA GLY A 224 7.27 6.53 10.93
C GLY A 224 7.89 7.73 11.64
N GLU A 225 8.85 8.36 10.96
CA GLU A 225 9.55 9.57 11.41
C GLU A 225 8.98 10.86 10.76
N CYS A 226 7.76 10.81 10.19
CA CYS A 226 7.13 12.00 9.63
C CYS A 226 6.92 13.06 10.73
N PRO A 227 7.41 14.31 10.56
CA PRO A 227 7.33 15.34 11.59
C PRO A 227 5.93 15.89 11.83
N ILE A 228 4.97 15.57 10.97
CA ILE A 228 3.58 16.03 11.08
C ILE A 228 2.59 14.88 10.98
N LYS A 229 1.42 15.07 11.55
CA LYS A 229 0.27 14.17 11.40
C LYS A 229 -0.60 14.55 10.21
N GLY A 230 -1.47 13.61 9.79
CA GLY A 230 -2.42 13.84 8.71
C GLY A 230 -3.39 14.97 9.05
N SER A 231 -3.55 15.88 8.11
CA SER A 231 -4.48 17.02 8.16
C SER A 231 -4.84 17.42 6.73
N PRO A 232 -5.87 18.26 6.52
CA PRO A 232 -6.23 18.70 5.16
C PRO A 232 -5.13 19.41 4.38
N THR A 233 -4.06 19.86 5.04
CA THR A 233 -2.94 20.61 4.43
C THR A 233 -1.60 19.90 4.59
N ALA A 234 -1.59 18.62 4.99
CA ALA A 234 -0.34 17.91 5.25
C ALA A 234 0.46 17.53 3.98
N GLU A 235 -0.11 17.71 2.77
CA GLU A 235 0.63 17.55 1.51
C GLU A 235 1.84 18.48 1.38
N ARG A 236 1.89 19.56 2.16
CA ARG A 236 3.01 20.53 2.18
C ARG A 236 4.36 19.87 2.51
N ILE A 237 4.35 18.71 3.19
CA ILE A 237 5.56 17.93 3.43
C ILE A 237 6.18 17.46 2.11
N TYR A 238 5.35 16.99 1.18
CA TYR A 238 5.81 16.52 -0.13
C TYR A 238 6.18 17.67 -1.05
N SER A 239 5.49 18.81 -0.94
CA SER A 239 5.90 20.05 -1.62
C SER A 239 7.34 20.41 -1.24
N ARG A 240 7.70 20.27 0.04
CA ARG A 240 9.05 20.49 0.54
C ARG A 240 10.05 19.44 0.05
N VAL A 241 9.63 18.18 -0.07
CA VAL A 241 10.44 17.11 -0.68
C VAL A 241 10.74 17.42 -2.15
N ILE A 242 9.76 17.92 -2.91
CA ILE A 242 9.94 18.36 -4.30
C ILE A 242 10.92 19.55 -4.35
N ASP A 243 10.78 20.54 -3.47
CA ASP A 243 11.73 21.68 -3.39
C ASP A 243 13.16 21.18 -3.21
N TYR A 244 13.38 20.20 -2.31
CA TYR A 244 14.69 19.60 -2.09
C TYR A 244 15.22 18.91 -3.36
N LEU A 245 14.41 18.08 -4.04
CA LEU A 245 14.81 17.43 -5.28
C LEU A 245 15.21 18.43 -6.37
N LEU A 246 14.52 19.57 -6.45
CA LEU A 246 14.83 20.63 -7.40
C LEU A 246 16.19 21.32 -7.12
N THR A 247 16.76 21.19 -5.92
CA THR A 247 18.11 21.72 -5.60
C THR A 247 19.22 20.75 -5.99
N ARG A 248 18.93 19.46 -6.19
CA ARG A 248 19.94 18.43 -6.48
C ARG A 248 20.42 18.52 -7.93
N ARG A 249 21.73 18.32 -8.14
CA ARG A 249 22.35 18.34 -9.46
C ARG A 249 22.23 17.01 -10.21
N ASP A 250 22.07 15.92 -9.47
CA ASP A 250 21.91 14.56 -9.98
C ASP A 250 20.48 14.19 -10.30
N VAL A 251 19.50 15.08 -10.02
CA VAL A 251 18.08 14.91 -10.29
C VAL A 251 17.67 15.69 -11.53
N ASP A 252 16.98 15.03 -12.45
CA ASP A 252 16.31 15.69 -13.58
C ASP A 252 15.03 16.36 -13.10
N LYS A 253 15.04 17.68 -13.08
CA LYS A 253 13.98 18.52 -12.51
C LYS A 253 12.66 18.45 -13.28
N ASP A 254 12.71 18.08 -14.55
CA ASP A 254 11.52 17.95 -15.41
C ASP A 254 10.92 16.54 -15.37
N ARG A 255 11.58 15.60 -14.66
CA ARG A 255 11.20 14.19 -14.59
C ARG A 255 11.10 13.70 -13.14
N ILE A 256 10.39 14.47 -12.30
CA ILE A 256 10.02 14.06 -10.94
C ILE A 256 8.63 13.42 -11.00
N ALA A 257 8.47 12.28 -10.32
CA ALA A 257 7.22 11.54 -10.22
C ALA A 257 6.86 11.25 -8.76
N ALA A 258 5.62 10.87 -8.49
CA ALA A 258 5.20 10.37 -7.20
C ALA A 258 4.49 9.01 -7.35
N GLU A 259 4.72 8.11 -6.39
CA GLU A 259 4.02 6.84 -6.24
C GLU A 259 3.52 6.72 -4.81
N GLY A 260 2.26 6.34 -4.62
CA GLY A 260 1.69 6.15 -3.30
C GLY A 260 0.84 4.89 -3.19
N GLN A 261 0.88 4.27 -2.01
CA GLN A 261 0.13 3.06 -1.68
C GLN A 261 -0.88 3.33 -0.57
N SER A 262 -2.16 2.91 -0.75
CA SER A 262 -3.21 3.05 0.26
C SER A 262 -3.36 4.50 0.73
N TYR A 263 -3.13 4.80 2.00
CA TYR A 263 -3.13 6.18 2.51
C TYR A 263 -2.08 7.07 1.82
N GLY A 264 -0.94 6.51 1.39
CA GLY A 264 0.02 7.21 0.54
C GLY A 264 -0.53 7.54 -0.85
N ALA A 265 -1.43 6.70 -1.38
CA ALA A 265 -2.08 6.96 -2.66
C ALA A 265 -3.07 8.14 -2.60
N TYR A 266 -3.72 8.37 -1.45
CA TYR A 266 -4.49 9.59 -1.21
C TYR A 266 -3.62 10.84 -1.43
N TRP A 267 -2.42 10.85 -0.82
CA TRP A 267 -1.47 11.96 -1.00
C TRP A 267 -0.98 12.06 -2.44
N ALA A 268 -0.69 10.93 -3.08
CA ALA A 268 -0.25 10.93 -4.48
C ALA A 268 -1.30 11.54 -5.42
N VAL A 269 -2.59 11.21 -5.25
CA VAL A 269 -3.69 11.83 -6.03
C VAL A 269 -3.79 13.32 -5.72
N LYS A 270 -3.68 13.72 -4.45
CA LYS A 270 -3.69 15.14 -4.07
C LYS A 270 -2.53 15.90 -4.72
N LEU A 271 -1.32 15.32 -4.68
CA LEU A 271 -0.13 15.91 -5.31
C LEU A 271 -0.26 16.02 -6.83
N ALA A 272 -0.90 15.06 -7.49
CA ALA A 272 -1.17 15.15 -8.93
C ALA A 272 -1.99 16.39 -9.31
N ILE A 273 -2.71 16.97 -8.35
CA ILE A 273 -3.52 18.19 -8.53
C ILE A 273 -2.72 19.41 -8.08
N VAL A 274 -2.25 19.44 -6.83
CA VAL A 274 -1.65 20.65 -6.23
C VAL A 274 -0.22 20.87 -6.70
N GLU A 275 0.50 19.82 -7.11
CA GLU A 275 1.88 19.86 -7.59
C GLU A 275 1.99 19.56 -9.10
N ARG A 276 0.90 19.69 -9.84
CA ARG A 276 0.81 19.41 -11.28
C ARG A 276 1.94 20.03 -12.10
N ALA A 277 2.35 21.22 -11.76
CA ALA A 277 3.40 21.94 -12.50
C ALA A 277 4.81 21.38 -12.29
N ARG A 278 5.01 20.54 -11.26
CA ARG A 278 6.33 20.04 -10.83
C ARG A 278 6.45 18.51 -10.92
N LEU A 279 5.32 17.80 -11.09
CA LEU A 279 5.31 16.34 -11.24
C LEU A 279 5.03 15.95 -12.68
N ARG A 280 5.84 15.05 -13.22
CA ARG A 280 5.70 14.53 -14.58
C ARG A 280 4.60 13.49 -14.70
N VAL A 281 4.47 12.61 -13.69
CA VAL A 281 3.52 11.50 -13.64
C VAL A 281 3.28 11.06 -12.21
N VAL A 282 2.11 10.49 -11.93
CA VAL A 282 1.75 9.94 -10.61
C VAL A 282 1.21 8.53 -10.74
N VAL A 283 1.54 7.66 -9.78
CA VAL A 283 0.92 6.35 -9.59
C VAL A 283 0.22 6.31 -8.24
N ALA A 284 -1.04 5.90 -8.22
CA ALA A 284 -1.84 5.79 -7.01
C ALA A 284 -2.45 4.38 -6.90
N GLN A 285 -2.02 3.64 -5.88
CA GLN A 285 -2.43 2.26 -5.66
C GLN A 285 -3.41 2.17 -4.50
N SER A 286 -4.70 1.89 -4.79
CA SER A 286 -5.85 1.91 -3.86
C SER A 286 -6.00 3.25 -3.15
N ALA A 287 -6.30 4.31 -3.91
CA ALA A 287 -6.47 5.66 -3.38
C ALA A 287 -7.90 5.88 -2.87
N GLY A 288 -8.07 5.94 -1.54
CA GLY A 288 -9.32 6.43 -0.92
C GLY A 288 -9.30 7.94 -0.85
N ILE A 289 -10.19 8.61 -1.58
CA ILE A 289 -10.17 10.07 -1.72
C ILE A 289 -11.44 10.77 -1.26
N ASP A 290 -12.55 10.04 -1.13
CA ASP A 290 -13.86 10.63 -0.80
C ASP A 290 -14.77 9.70 0.02
N ALA A 291 -15.23 8.57 -0.53
CA ALA A 291 -16.30 7.77 0.03
C ALA A 291 -16.05 7.34 1.50
N GLY A 292 -14.85 6.89 1.82
CA GLY A 292 -14.46 6.54 3.19
C GLY A 292 -14.40 7.75 4.13
N PHE A 293 -14.19 8.95 3.60
CA PHE A 293 -14.15 10.19 4.36
C PHE A 293 -15.55 10.78 4.58
N GLN A 294 -16.49 10.55 3.65
CA GLN A 294 -17.90 10.94 3.84
C GLN A 294 -18.62 10.06 4.85
N HIS A 295 -18.20 8.79 4.96
CA HIS A 295 -18.77 7.78 5.84
C HIS A 295 -17.68 7.17 6.73
N PRO A 296 -17.24 7.88 7.79
CA PRO A 296 -16.18 7.39 8.67
C PRO A 296 -16.55 6.01 9.24
N PRO A 297 -15.61 5.03 9.20
CA PRO A 297 -15.89 3.70 9.72
C PRO A 297 -16.02 3.74 11.24
N SER A 298 -16.97 2.96 11.78
CA SER A 298 -17.04 2.73 13.22
C SER A 298 -15.91 1.80 13.68
N LYS A 299 -15.64 1.79 14.99
CA LYS A 299 -14.67 0.87 15.59
C LYS A 299 -14.98 -0.58 15.24
N GLU A 300 -16.25 -0.98 15.31
CA GLU A 300 -16.71 -2.34 15.04
C GLU A 300 -16.44 -2.77 13.60
N VAL A 301 -16.62 -1.86 12.62
CA VAL A 301 -16.31 -2.12 11.21
C VAL A 301 -14.82 -2.37 11.02
N LEU A 302 -13.95 -1.58 11.66
CA LEU A 302 -12.50 -1.74 11.57
C LEU A 302 -12.03 -3.04 12.25
N LEU A 303 -12.59 -3.40 13.40
CA LEU A 303 -12.25 -4.64 14.10
C LEU A 303 -12.64 -5.90 13.32
N ARG A 304 -13.73 -5.84 12.53
CA ARG A 304 -14.21 -6.96 11.70
C ARG A 304 -13.53 -7.09 10.35
N ASN A 305 -12.71 -6.12 9.96
CA ASN A 305 -12.03 -6.17 8.66
C ASN A 305 -11.03 -7.34 8.63
N ARG A 306 -11.24 -8.30 7.71
CA ARG A 306 -10.42 -9.52 7.59
C ARG A 306 -9.28 -9.38 6.58
N GLU A 307 -9.31 -8.37 5.74
CA GLU A 307 -8.19 -8.05 4.85
C GLU A 307 -6.99 -7.48 5.64
N TYR A 308 -7.26 -6.70 6.70
CA TYR A 308 -6.27 -6.24 7.65
C TYR A 308 -5.97 -7.31 8.71
N LEU A 309 -4.73 -7.41 9.17
CA LEU A 309 -4.34 -8.49 10.09
C LEU A 309 -4.87 -8.25 11.51
N PHE A 310 -4.53 -7.11 12.13
CA PHE A 310 -5.06 -6.64 13.43
C PHE A 310 -4.69 -5.17 13.70
N GLY A 311 -5.39 -4.51 14.62
CA GLY A 311 -5.03 -3.16 15.11
C GLY A 311 -5.35 -2.01 14.15
N LEU A 312 -6.22 -2.20 13.14
CA LEU A 312 -6.56 -1.15 12.17
C LEU A 312 -7.16 0.09 12.86
N GLN A 313 -7.98 -0.11 13.91
CA GLN A 313 -8.58 0.99 14.66
C GLN A 313 -7.54 1.90 15.32
N ASP A 314 -6.46 1.33 15.87
CA ASP A 314 -5.39 2.08 16.52
C ASP A 314 -4.55 2.85 15.48
N VAL A 315 -4.29 2.23 14.34
CA VAL A 315 -3.62 2.90 13.22
C VAL A 315 -4.40 4.12 12.79
N VAL A 316 -5.69 3.96 12.49
CA VAL A 316 -6.54 5.06 11.98
C VAL A 316 -6.59 6.22 12.98
N LEU A 317 -6.73 5.95 14.29
CA LEU A 317 -6.72 6.99 15.32
C LEU A 317 -5.35 7.67 15.48
N SER A 318 -4.25 6.98 15.20
CA SER A 318 -2.89 7.51 15.37
C SER A 318 -2.45 8.46 14.26
N LEU A 319 -3.03 8.35 13.06
CA LEU A 319 -2.57 9.04 11.86
C LEU A 319 -2.80 10.55 11.91
N TYR A 320 -3.90 11.01 12.52
CA TYR A 320 -4.39 12.36 12.33
C TYR A 320 -4.15 13.26 13.53
N GLU A 321 -3.97 14.54 13.24
CA GLU A 321 -3.79 15.57 14.27
C GLU A 321 -5.09 15.78 15.06
N GLY A 322 -4.96 15.85 16.41
CA GLY A 322 -6.08 16.12 17.30
C GLY A 322 -7.06 14.96 17.51
N THR A 323 -6.84 13.80 16.85
CA THR A 323 -7.73 12.64 16.94
C THR A 323 -7.37 11.77 18.15
N LYS A 324 -8.31 11.63 19.09
CA LYS A 324 -8.16 10.80 20.31
C LYS A 324 -9.17 9.65 20.35
N ASN A 325 -10.27 9.79 19.65
CA ASN A 325 -11.38 8.84 19.62
C ASN A 325 -12.09 8.89 18.25
N PHE A 326 -13.11 8.05 18.07
CA PHE A 326 -13.87 7.97 16.81
C PHE A 326 -14.77 9.17 16.53
N ASP A 327 -15.17 9.93 17.55
CA ASP A 327 -15.95 11.16 17.36
C ASP A 327 -15.04 12.27 16.78
N ASP A 328 -13.82 12.40 17.28
CA ASP A 328 -12.81 13.32 16.71
C ASP A 328 -12.52 12.96 15.23
N LEU A 329 -12.40 11.65 14.96
CA LEU A 329 -12.18 11.13 13.62
C LEU A 329 -13.35 11.45 12.68
N ALA A 330 -14.58 11.23 13.15
CA ALA A 330 -15.81 11.54 12.39
C ALA A 330 -15.92 13.03 12.06
N ALA A 331 -15.48 13.92 12.96
CA ALA A 331 -15.46 15.36 12.74
C ALA A 331 -14.35 15.80 11.76
N LEU A 332 -13.24 15.04 11.67
CA LEU A 332 -12.10 15.35 10.79
C LEU A 332 -12.29 14.80 9.37
N TYR A 333 -12.79 13.58 9.23
CA TYR A 333 -12.81 12.84 7.96
C TYR A 333 -13.43 13.62 6.80
N PRO A 334 -14.61 14.28 6.92
CA PRO A 334 -15.16 15.06 5.81
C PRO A 334 -14.23 16.16 5.30
N LYS A 335 -13.32 16.67 6.14
CA LYS A 335 -12.32 17.70 5.76
C LYS A 335 -11.17 17.12 4.95
N LEU A 336 -10.96 15.79 5.02
CA LEU A 336 -9.95 15.08 4.24
C LEU A 336 -10.46 14.69 2.84
N SER A 337 -11.75 14.64 2.61
CA SER A 337 -12.32 14.38 1.28
C SER A 337 -11.78 15.38 0.25
N LEU A 338 -11.21 14.88 -0.85
CA LEU A 338 -10.75 15.75 -1.95
C LEU A 338 -11.92 16.41 -2.69
N VAL A 339 -13.12 15.83 -2.61
CA VAL A 339 -14.35 16.47 -3.11
C VAL A 339 -14.69 17.68 -2.26
N ASN A 340 -14.73 17.53 -0.93
CA ASN A 340 -15.05 18.63 0.00
C ASN A 340 -13.96 19.71 0.00
N GLN A 341 -12.72 19.37 -0.33
CA GLN A 341 -11.64 20.34 -0.55
C GLN A 341 -11.73 21.08 -1.89
N GLY A 342 -12.71 20.73 -2.75
CA GLY A 342 -12.89 21.32 -4.08
C GLY A 342 -11.72 21.02 -5.03
N LEU A 343 -11.06 19.89 -4.86
CA LEU A 343 -9.90 19.47 -5.67
C LEU A 343 -10.32 18.60 -6.86
N ILE A 344 -11.36 17.79 -6.72
CA ILE A 344 -11.84 16.93 -7.80
C ILE A 344 -12.41 17.78 -8.93
N GLY A 345 -12.05 17.44 -10.16
CA GLY A 345 -12.39 18.23 -11.35
C GLY A 345 -11.35 19.27 -11.77
N LYS A 346 -10.37 19.57 -10.90
CA LYS A 346 -9.24 20.43 -11.28
C LYS A 346 -8.27 19.70 -12.24
N PRO A 347 -7.46 20.45 -13.00
CA PRO A 347 -6.40 19.89 -13.83
C PRO A 347 -5.43 19.01 -13.06
N THR A 348 -5.00 17.90 -13.66
CA THR A 348 -4.14 16.92 -13.02
C THR A 348 -2.87 16.59 -13.81
N THR A 349 -1.86 16.05 -13.13
CA THR A 349 -0.76 15.31 -13.74
C THR A 349 -1.30 13.99 -14.32
N PRO A 350 -0.72 13.44 -15.43
CA PRO A 350 -1.01 12.08 -15.89
C PRO A 350 -0.90 11.06 -14.75
N MET A 351 -1.86 10.14 -14.65
CA MET A 351 -1.94 9.19 -13.53
C MET A 351 -2.20 7.77 -14.00
N LEU A 352 -1.59 6.80 -13.28
CA LEU A 352 -2.04 5.41 -13.25
C LEU A 352 -2.74 5.15 -11.92
N ILE A 353 -3.97 4.64 -12.00
CA ILE A 353 -4.74 4.20 -10.83
C ILE A 353 -4.75 2.68 -10.80
N ILE A 354 -4.33 2.11 -9.68
CA ILE A 354 -4.33 0.66 -9.44
C ILE A 354 -5.37 0.34 -8.37
N ALA A 355 -6.24 -0.63 -8.63
CA ALA A 355 -7.28 -1.03 -7.69
C ALA A 355 -7.62 -2.53 -7.79
N GLY A 356 -8.18 -3.08 -6.72
CA GLY A 356 -8.82 -4.39 -6.69
C GLY A 356 -10.34 -4.25 -6.53
N LEU A 357 -11.14 -5.04 -7.26
CA LEU A 357 -12.60 -5.01 -7.08
C LEU A 357 -13.06 -5.62 -5.76
N LYS A 358 -12.20 -6.41 -5.09
CA LYS A 358 -12.47 -7.02 -3.79
C LYS A 358 -11.82 -6.26 -2.63
N ASP A 359 -11.33 -5.05 -2.87
CA ASP A 359 -10.76 -4.18 -1.82
C ASP A 359 -11.85 -3.82 -0.79
N THR A 360 -11.64 -4.20 0.47
CA THR A 360 -12.56 -3.94 1.58
C THR A 360 -12.14 -2.73 2.43
N LEU A 361 -10.99 -2.12 2.10
CA LEU A 361 -10.44 -0.95 2.79
C LEU A 361 -10.70 0.34 2.02
N VAL A 362 -10.65 0.27 0.68
CA VAL A 362 -10.86 1.43 -0.21
C VAL A 362 -11.96 1.11 -1.21
N PRO A 363 -13.09 1.84 -1.16
CA PRO A 363 -14.20 1.64 -2.09
C PRO A 363 -13.78 1.90 -3.55
N ILE A 364 -14.16 1.00 -4.45
CA ILE A 364 -13.87 1.14 -5.89
C ILE A 364 -14.52 2.39 -6.52
N SER A 365 -15.55 2.95 -5.88
CA SER A 365 -16.18 4.22 -6.29
C SER A 365 -15.19 5.37 -6.35
N ASP A 366 -14.19 5.40 -5.46
CA ASP A 366 -13.15 6.44 -5.44
C ASP A 366 -12.25 6.33 -6.67
N THR A 367 -11.95 5.11 -7.12
CA THR A 367 -11.24 4.88 -8.39
C THR A 367 -12.03 5.46 -9.58
N TRP A 368 -13.34 5.17 -9.66
CA TRP A 368 -14.18 5.71 -10.72
C TRP A 368 -14.29 7.23 -10.67
N LEU A 369 -14.35 7.79 -9.47
CA LEU A 369 -14.38 9.24 -9.26
C LEU A 369 -13.09 9.90 -9.79
N ILE A 370 -11.92 9.31 -9.52
CA ILE A 370 -10.64 9.82 -10.03
C ILE A 370 -10.60 9.74 -11.57
N LEU A 371 -10.96 8.60 -12.13
CA LEU A 371 -10.87 8.35 -13.58
C LEU A 371 -11.80 9.24 -14.41
N SER A 372 -12.97 9.59 -13.86
CA SER A 372 -13.99 10.37 -14.57
C SER A 372 -13.85 11.88 -14.43
N ASN A 373 -12.86 12.38 -13.68
CA ASN A 373 -12.65 13.80 -13.41
C ASN A 373 -11.25 14.28 -13.82
N GLY A 374 -11.10 15.61 -14.02
CA GLY A 374 -9.84 16.24 -14.43
C GLY A 374 -9.82 16.53 -15.93
N ASP A 375 -8.66 16.97 -16.43
CA ASP A 375 -8.46 17.52 -17.79
C ASP A 375 -7.61 16.64 -18.71
N VAL A 376 -7.01 15.56 -18.21
CA VAL A 376 -6.15 14.66 -18.98
C VAL A 376 -6.64 13.20 -18.87
N PRO A 377 -6.41 12.38 -19.91
CA PRO A 377 -6.63 10.94 -19.82
C PRO A 377 -5.82 10.31 -18.67
N LYS A 378 -6.41 9.30 -18.03
CA LYS A 378 -5.77 8.53 -16.97
C LYS A 378 -5.76 7.06 -17.33
N ASP A 379 -4.69 6.37 -16.96
CA ASP A 379 -4.60 4.93 -17.10
C ASP A 379 -5.15 4.23 -15.82
N ALA A 380 -5.68 3.03 -15.99
CA ALA A 380 -6.14 2.20 -14.88
C ALA A 380 -5.68 0.75 -15.05
N TRP A 381 -5.25 0.15 -13.94
CA TRP A 381 -5.05 -1.29 -13.82
C TRP A 381 -5.93 -1.81 -12.70
N ILE A 382 -7.01 -2.52 -13.08
CA ILE A 382 -8.01 -3.00 -12.12
C ILE A 382 -7.99 -4.52 -12.13
N ASN A 383 -7.66 -5.12 -10.96
CA ASN A 383 -7.69 -6.56 -10.79
C ASN A 383 -9.09 -7.01 -10.30
N PRO A 384 -9.89 -7.74 -11.12
CA PRO A 384 -11.22 -8.18 -10.72
C PRO A 384 -11.23 -9.14 -9.54
N GLN A 385 -10.13 -9.84 -9.30
CA GLN A 385 -9.95 -10.78 -8.18
C GLN A 385 -9.07 -10.22 -7.06
N GLY A 386 -8.54 -9.00 -7.25
CA GLY A 386 -7.65 -8.36 -6.30
C GLY A 386 -8.41 -7.74 -5.12
N GLY A 387 -7.82 -7.83 -3.95
CA GLY A 387 -8.16 -7.06 -2.76
C GLY A 387 -7.39 -5.74 -2.72
N HIS A 388 -7.08 -5.27 -1.51
CA HIS A 388 -6.37 -4.02 -1.27
C HIS A 388 -5.03 -3.95 -2.04
N LEU A 389 -4.75 -2.81 -2.64
CA LEU A 389 -3.64 -2.56 -3.56
C LEU A 389 -3.69 -3.39 -4.87
N GLY A 390 -4.84 -3.96 -5.23
CA GLY A 390 -4.98 -4.83 -6.39
C GLY A 390 -4.33 -6.21 -6.21
N ARG A 391 -3.87 -6.54 -5.01
CA ARG A 391 -3.18 -7.81 -4.69
C ARG A 391 -4.08 -9.01 -4.88
N GLN A 392 -3.50 -10.09 -5.39
CA GLN A 392 -4.13 -11.40 -5.45
C GLN A 392 -3.10 -12.45 -5.06
N THR A 393 -3.39 -13.17 -3.97
CA THR A 393 -2.48 -14.19 -3.42
C THR A 393 -2.04 -15.19 -4.50
N GLY A 394 -0.74 -15.43 -4.58
CA GLY A 394 -0.14 -16.37 -5.53
C GLY A 394 -0.15 -15.94 -7.01
N VAL A 395 -0.90 -14.89 -7.38
CA VAL A 395 -1.03 -14.44 -8.78
C VAL A 395 -0.43 -13.05 -8.99
N TRP A 396 -0.82 -12.08 -8.16
CA TRP A 396 -0.39 -10.68 -8.22
C TRP A 396 0.09 -10.17 -6.85
N PRO A 397 1.26 -10.62 -6.35
CA PRO A 397 1.90 -10.05 -5.17
C PRO A 397 2.49 -8.66 -5.48
N ASP A 398 2.75 -7.85 -4.45
CA ASP A 398 3.27 -6.48 -4.58
C ASP A 398 4.50 -6.36 -5.50
N PRO A 399 5.54 -7.19 -5.37
CA PRO A 399 6.72 -7.07 -6.23
C PRO A 399 6.40 -7.29 -7.71
N LYS A 400 5.41 -8.12 -8.03
CA LYS A 400 4.98 -8.36 -9.41
C LYS A 400 4.19 -7.17 -9.96
N ILE A 401 3.27 -6.61 -9.17
CA ILE A 401 2.53 -5.38 -9.57
C ILE A 401 3.54 -4.26 -9.82
N PHE A 402 4.51 -4.06 -8.92
CA PHE A 402 5.52 -3.03 -9.08
C PHE A 402 6.33 -3.21 -10.37
N ARG A 403 6.89 -4.41 -10.58
CA ARG A 403 7.78 -4.69 -11.71
C ARG A 403 7.07 -4.74 -13.07
N GLN A 404 5.81 -5.22 -13.12
CA GLN A 404 5.11 -5.46 -14.38
C GLN A 404 4.08 -4.38 -14.73
N VAL A 405 3.65 -3.57 -13.75
CA VAL A 405 2.63 -2.53 -13.97
C VAL A 405 3.20 -1.15 -13.66
N ILE A 406 3.74 -0.93 -12.47
CA ILE A 406 4.13 0.41 -12.00
C ILE A 406 5.39 0.91 -12.70
N ILE A 407 6.50 0.17 -12.64
CA ILE A 407 7.79 0.59 -13.24
C ILE A 407 7.69 0.81 -14.75
N PRO A 408 7.07 -0.08 -15.56
CA PRO A 408 6.92 0.17 -16.99
C PRO A 408 6.09 1.42 -17.30
N TYR A 409 5.07 1.70 -16.50
CA TYR A 409 4.28 2.91 -16.64
C TYR A 409 5.10 4.16 -16.33
N LEU A 410 5.79 4.17 -15.17
CA LEU A 410 6.67 5.28 -14.78
C LEU A 410 7.76 5.52 -15.83
N ALA A 411 8.45 4.46 -16.27
CA ALA A 411 9.53 4.55 -17.24
C ALA A 411 9.06 5.17 -18.57
N ARG A 412 7.88 4.78 -19.06
CA ARG A 412 7.28 5.37 -20.27
C ARG A 412 7.06 6.87 -20.13
N HIS A 413 6.54 7.33 -19.01
CA HIS A 413 6.24 8.74 -18.78
C HIS A 413 7.47 9.58 -18.37
N LEU A 414 8.51 8.91 -17.85
CA LEU A 414 9.79 9.52 -17.51
C LEU A 414 10.82 9.43 -18.65
N ASP A 415 10.42 8.97 -19.82
CA ASP A 415 11.27 8.81 -21.02
C ASP A 415 12.52 7.94 -20.71
N VAL A 416 12.34 6.86 -19.96
CA VAL A 416 13.37 5.90 -19.59
C VAL A 416 13.21 4.61 -20.40
N LYS A 417 14.30 4.12 -20.97
CA LYS A 417 14.29 2.85 -21.72
C LYS A 417 14.39 1.67 -20.78
N PRO A 418 13.72 0.55 -21.10
CA PRO A 418 13.88 -0.68 -20.33
C PRO A 418 15.35 -1.14 -20.31
N PRO A 419 15.77 -1.81 -19.22
CA PRO A 419 17.06 -2.49 -19.17
C PRO A 419 17.20 -3.49 -20.33
N LYS A 420 18.43 -3.65 -20.86
CA LYS A 420 18.70 -4.54 -22.02
C LYS A 420 18.27 -6.00 -21.77
N ASP A 421 18.27 -6.43 -20.53
CA ASP A 421 17.94 -7.81 -20.13
C ASP A 421 16.40 -8.04 -20.03
N LEU A 422 15.61 -6.99 -20.19
CA LEU A 422 14.13 -7.03 -20.18
C LEU A 422 13.53 -6.63 -21.54
N SER A 423 14.38 -6.36 -22.55
CA SER A 423 13.97 -5.95 -23.90
C SER A 423 13.86 -7.13 -24.87
#